data_d16a075904be9ca61e2bf14426389cba
#
_entry.id   d16a075904be9ca61e2bf14426389cba
#
_cell.length_a   1.000
_cell.length_b   1.000
_cell.length_c   1.000
_cell.angle_alpha   90.00
_cell.angle_beta   90.00
_cell.angle_gamma   90.00
#
_symmetry.space_group_name_H-M   'P 1'
#
loop_
_entity.id
_entity.type
_entity.pdbx_description
1 polymer ?
#
loop_
_entity_poly.entity_id
_entity_poly.type
_entity_poly.pdbx_seq_one_letter_code
_entity_poly.pdbx_strand_id
1 'polypeptide(L)'
;MARVDVLMPQMGESIAEGTLSKWLKKVGDPVKRDEPLFEISTDKVDAEIPAPAAGVLAEIKVQEGQTVPVQTLVAVLETEAGAVASKPAAAPAPAKPEPPQAAAPPRPEPSKAAPPPPSAPAPAPTMKSDGDGGVQTAEQRLRTKSTPLVRKIAAEHRVDISRIPGSGYAGRVTKQDILGYIERAPARQPTHDAPRTTHGISVEHAAVEPWPGDRVEPWSKIRKITADHMVMSRRVSAHVASFFEVDFTRVAQLRGKAKQSYAERGVNLTFLAFIAKACAENLRKHPIINAAVSGDSTIYRADVNIGIAVALDWGLIVPVIKHANELALMGLARAINDLGERARTKKLSPDDIQRGTFTITNPGGFGPFAGIPIINQPQVAILGVGAIEKRPKVVTAPDGTDSIAIRTMGMLTMSYDHRVVDGAEADQFLADVKRLLQEFPEGAV
;
A
#
# COMPACT_ATOMS: atom_id res chain seq x y z
N MET A 1 -3.59 -51.55 6.02
CA MET A 1 -3.95 -50.13 5.90
C MET A 1 -2.64 -49.38 5.74
N ALA A 2 -2.38 -48.83 4.55
CA ALA A 2 -1.22 -47.98 4.35
C ALA A 2 -1.63 -46.53 4.65
N ARG A 3 -0.84 -45.86 5.48
CA ARG A 3 -1.03 -44.42 5.79
C ARG A 3 -0.17 -43.61 4.85
N VAL A 4 -0.75 -42.61 4.24
CA VAL A 4 -0.05 -41.66 3.36
C VAL A 4 -0.10 -40.27 4.01
N ASP A 5 1.06 -39.76 4.27
CA ASP A 5 1.22 -38.43 4.88
C ASP A 5 1.02 -37.34 3.83
N VAL A 6 0.16 -36.38 4.12
CA VAL A 6 -0.05 -35.17 3.33
C VAL A 6 0.78 -34.05 3.93
N LEU A 7 1.84 -33.68 3.21
CA LEU A 7 2.76 -32.61 3.63
C LEU A 7 2.39 -31.29 2.98
N MET A 8 2.70 -30.18 3.68
CA MET A 8 2.61 -28.85 3.11
C MET A 8 3.56 -28.73 1.90
N PRO A 9 3.07 -28.54 0.66
CA PRO A 9 3.93 -28.49 -0.50
C PRO A 9 4.79 -27.25 -0.57
N GLN A 10 5.93 -27.33 -1.25
CA GLN A 10 6.77 -26.19 -1.53
C GLN A 10 6.22 -25.43 -2.75
N MET A 11 5.82 -24.17 -2.54
CA MET A 11 5.23 -23.31 -3.56
C MET A 11 6.26 -22.28 -4.08
N GLY A 12 7.21 -22.74 -4.92
CA GLY A 12 8.29 -21.91 -5.48
C GLY A 12 9.53 -21.80 -4.60
N GLU A 13 10.62 -21.22 -5.13
CA GLU A 13 11.95 -21.20 -4.49
C GLU A 13 12.08 -20.27 -3.27
N SER A 14 11.07 -19.46 -2.95
CA SER A 14 11.17 -18.40 -1.92
C SER A 14 10.12 -18.45 -0.81
N ILE A 15 9.27 -19.48 -0.75
CA ILE A 15 8.19 -19.56 0.24
C ILE A 15 8.55 -20.63 1.27
N ALA A 16 8.84 -20.20 2.51
CA ALA A 16 9.23 -21.09 3.60
C ALA A 16 8.03 -21.56 4.45
N GLU A 17 6.87 -20.90 4.37
CA GLU A 17 5.67 -21.18 5.15
C GLU A 17 4.39 -20.87 4.39
N GLY A 18 3.30 -21.56 4.69
CA GLY A 18 1.97 -21.32 4.11
C GLY A 18 0.90 -21.32 5.19
N THR A 19 -0.13 -20.49 5.01
CA THR A 19 -1.31 -20.46 5.90
C THR A 19 -2.40 -21.32 5.30
N LEU A 20 -2.90 -22.30 6.03
CA LEU A 20 -4.05 -23.10 5.62
C LEU A 20 -5.29 -22.25 5.70
N SER A 21 -5.91 -21.93 4.55
CA SER A 21 -7.04 -21.03 4.45
C SER A 21 -8.35 -21.72 4.77
N LYS A 22 -8.58 -22.90 4.17
CA LYS A 22 -9.82 -23.65 4.34
C LYS A 22 -9.65 -25.13 4.03
N TRP A 23 -10.35 -26.00 4.76
CA TRP A 23 -10.51 -27.41 4.42
C TRP A 23 -11.67 -27.61 3.47
N LEU A 24 -11.44 -28.30 2.35
CA LEU A 24 -12.47 -28.67 1.36
C LEU A 24 -13.09 -30.04 1.67
N LYS A 25 -12.41 -30.85 2.49
CA LYS A 25 -12.84 -32.17 2.93
C LYS A 25 -12.78 -32.29 4.45
N LYS A 26 -13.62 -33.16 5.01
CA LYS A 26 -13.70 -33.43 6.46
C LYS A 26 -13.11 -34.80 6.77
N VAL A 27 -12.71 -34.97 8.05
CA VAL A 27 -12.27 -36.29 8.54
C VAL A 27 -13.38 -37.32 8.31
N GLY A 28 -13.02 -38.43 7.64
CA GLY A 28 -13.93 -39.48 7.22
C GLY A 28 -14.41 -39.41 5.76
N ASP A 29 -14.13 -38.31 5.04
CA ASP A 29 -14.57 -38.18 3.65
C ASP A 29 -13.66 -39.00 2.72
N PRO A 30 -14.21 -39.69 1.71
CA PRO A 30 -13.45 -40.34 0.68
C PRO A 30 -12.88 -39.31 -0.30
N VAL A 31 -11.60 -39.46 -0.66
CA VAL A 31 -10.86 -38.57 -1.53
C VAL A 31 -10.24 -39.37 -2.65
N LYS A 32 -10.33 -38.86 -3.88
CA LYS A 32 -9.65 -39.42 -5.04
C LYS A 32 -8.26 -38.80 -5.18
N ARG A 33 -7.37 -39.51 -5.88
CA ARG A 33 -6.08 -38.96 -6.25
C ARG A 33 -6.27 -37.69 -7.09
N ASP A 34 -5.48 -36.66 -6.79
CA ASP A 34 -5.51 -35.33 -7.42
C ASP A 34 -6.79 -34.53 -7.14
N GLU A 35 -7.64 -34.95 -6.21
CA GLU A 35 -8.80 -34.17 -5.73
C GLU A 35 -8.35 -33.14 -4.69
N PRO A 36 -8.80 -31.86 -4.78
CA PRO A 36 -8.39 -30.82 -3.83
C PRO A 36 -8.86 -31.11 -2.41
N LEU A 37 -7.90 -31.08 -1.46
CA LEU A 37 -8.12 -31.37 -0.04
C LEU A 37 -8.33 -30.11 0.78
N PHE A 38 -7.50 -29.10 0.58
CA PHE A 38 -7.53 -27.85 1.30
C PHE A 38 -6.92 -26.72 0.46
N GLU A 39 -7.28 -25.50 0.79
CA GLU A 39 -6.73 -24.27 0.22
C GLU A 39 -5.65 -23.72 1.14
N ILE A 40 -4.53 -23.29 0.56
CA ILE A 40 -3.50 -22.55 1.25
C ILE A 40 -3.40 -21.13 0.69
N SER A 41 -3.20 -20.20 1.59
CA SER A 41 -2.89 -18.81 1.26
C SER A 41 -1.44 -18.53 1.60
N THR A 42 -0.68 -18.04 0.62
CA THR A 42 0.68 -17.55 0.81
C THR A 42 0.70 -16.04 0.58
N ASP A 43 1.83 -15.41 0.83
CA ASP A 43 2.03 -13.97 0.59
C ASP A 43 1.77 -13.55 -0.89
N LYS A 44 1.78 -14.52 -1.83
CA LYS A 44 1.73 -14.23 -3.27
C LYS A 44 0.60 -14.93 -4.03
N VAL A 45 0.14 -16.09 -3.57
CA VAL A 45 -0.84 -16.92 -4.30
C VAL A 45 -1.67 -17.75 -3.33
N ASP A 46 -2.96 -17.84 -3.60
CA ASP A 46 -3.84 -18.83 -3.00
C ASP A 46 -3.87 -20.06 -3.94
N ALA A 47 -3.63 -21.24 -3.42
CA ALA A 47 -3.59 -22.47 -4.19
C ALA A 47 -4.34 -23.60 -3.51
N GLU A 48 -5.01 -24.42 -4.31
CA GLU A 48 -5.65 -25.66 -3.87
C GLU A 48 -4.64 -26.79 -3.89
N ILE A 49 -4.56 -27.56 -2.82
CA ILE A 49 -3.61 -28.66 -2.68
C ILE A 49 -4.32 -29.99 -2.94
N PRO A 50 -3.89 -30.73 -4.01
CA PRO A 50 -4.49 -32.00 -4.35
C PRO A 50 -4.00 -33.13 -3.45
N ALA A 51 -4.83 -34.17 -3.31
CA ALA A 51 -4.50 -35.40 -2.60
C ALA A 51 -3.40 -36.19 -3.32
N PRO A 52 -2.34 -36.63 -2.63
CA PRO A 52 -1.27 -37.43 -3.24
C PRO A 52 -1.71 -38.87 -3.59
N ALA A 53 -2.75 -39.37 -2.95
CA ALA A 53 -3.31 -40.71 -3.18
C ALA A 53 -4.82 -40.75 -2.93
N ALA A 54 -5.50 -41.73 -3.50
CA ALA A 54 -6.90 -42.02 -3.19
C ALA A 54 -7.01 -42.72 -1.83
N GLY A 55 -7.95 -42.27 -0.99
CA GLY A 55 -8.15 -42.84 0.36
C GLY A 55 -9.25 -42.15 1.12
N VAL A 56 -9.28 -42.34 2.43
CA VAL A 56 -10.18 -41.64 3.36
C VAL A 56 -9.32 -40.70 4.24
N LEU A 57 -9.76 -39.48 4.43
CA LEU A 57 -9.07 -38.53 5.32
C LEU A 57 -9.21 -38.99 6.78
N ALA A 58 -8.14 -39.54 7.33
CA ALA A 58 -8.15 -40.16 8.67
C ALA A 58 -7.95 -39.11 9.78
N GLU A 59 -7.01 -38.18 9.62
CA GLU A 59 -6.67 -37.22 10.68
C GLU A 59 -6.27 -35.88 10.06
N ILE A 60 -6.74 -34.77 10.65
CA ILE A 60 -6.32 -33.39 10.36
C ILE A 60 -5.44 -32.91 11.52
N LYS A 61 -4.20 -32.54 11.23
CA LYS A 61 -3.24 -32.07 12.24
C LYS A 61 -3.10 -30.55 12.31
N VAL A 62 -3.46 -29.86 11.24
CA VAL A 62 -3.39 -28.40 11.13
C VAL A 62 -4.79 -27.84 10.93
N GLN A 63 -5.20 -26.89 11.77
CA GLN A 63 -6.52 -26.26 11.69
C GLN A 63 -6.53 -25.10 10.71
N GLU A 64 -7.73 -24.70 10.25
CA GLU A 64 -7.92 -23.51 9.41
C GLU A 64 -7.38 -22.25 10.10
N GLY A 65 -6.67 -21.43 9.33
CA GLY A 65 -6.03 -20.20 9.80
C GLY A 65 -4.63 -20.37 10.40
N GLN A 66 -4.09 -21.60 10.51
CA GLN A 66 -2.73 -21.83 11.01
C GLN A 66 -1.69 -21.69 9.91
N THR A 67 -0.59 -21.00 10.22
CA THR A 67 0.59 -20.89 9.37
C THR A 67 1.59 -21.96 9.77
N VAL A 68 2.01 -22.77 8.80
CA VAL A 68 2.96 -23.86 9.03
C VAL A 68 4.08 -23.85 7.99
N PRO A 69 5.31 -24.25 8.36
CA PRO A 69 6.42 -24.38 7.42
C PRO A 69 6.12 -25.40 6.31
N VAL A 70 6.75 -25.23 5.15
CA VAL A 70 6.74 -26.25 4.07
C VAL A 70 7.28 -27.58 4.61
N GLN A 71 6.78 -28.71 4.04
CA GLN A 71 7.07 -30.08 4.48
C GLN A 71 6.54 -30.46 5.88
N THR A 72 5.72 -29.61 6.51
CA THR A 72 5.02 -29.98 7.74
C THR A 72 3.89 -30.96 7.43
N LEU A 73 3.67 -31.95 8.29
CA LEU A 73 2.58 -32.90 8.19
C LEU A 73 1.25 -32.21 8.50
N VAL A 74 0.38 -32.09 7.50
CA VAL A 74 -0.92 -31.37 7.58
C VAL A 74 -2.08 -32.33 7.85
N ALA A 75 -2.07 -33.49 7.20
CA ALA A 75 -3.11 -34.50 7.34
C ALA A 75 -2.58 -35.92 7.02
N VAL A 76 -3.37 -36.93 7.40
CA VAL A 76 -3.06 -38.33 7.12
C VAL A 76 -4.24 -38.95 6.35
N LEU A 77 -3.93 -39.61 5.21
CA LEU A 77 -4.90 -40.38 4.42
C LEU A 77 -4.69 -41.88 4.69
N GLU A 78 -5.78 -42.63 4.86
CA GLU A 78 -5.78 -44.10 4.87
C GLU A 78 -6.20 -44.66 3.53
N THR A 79 -5.30 -45.47 2.92
CA THR A 79 -5.52 -46.06 1.61
C THR A 79 -5.98 -47.51 1.77
N GLU A 80 -7.27 -47.75 2.12
CA GLU A 80 -7.98 -48.97 1.79
C GLU A 80 -9.49 -48.77 1.95
N ALA A 81 -10.23 -49.14 0.91
CA ALA A 81 -11.67 -49.09 0.88
C ALA A 81 -12.27 -50.24 1.71
N GLY A 82 -13.15 -49.90 2.61
CA GLY A 82 -13.99 -50.91 3.23
C GLY A 82 -14.82 -50.40 4.42
N ALA A 83 -16.09 -50.14 4.13
CA ALA A 83 -17.27 -50.15 4.95
C ALA A 83 -18.04 -48.84 5.07
N VAL A 84 -18.99 -48.84 4.27
CA VAL A 84 -20.37 -48.32 4.16
C VAL A 84 -21.03 -47.75 5.41
N ALA A 85 -21.68 -46.61 5.14
CA ALA A 85 -23.03 -46.22 5.56
C ALA A 85 -23.27 -45.77 7.00
N SER A 86 -23.75 -44.56 7.14
CA SER A 86 -25.21 -44.31 7.17
C SER A 86 -25.51 -42.81 7.31
N LYS A 87 -26.47 -42.41 6.49
CA LYS A 87 -27.16 -41.11 6.54
C LYS A 87 -28.31 -41.21 7.56
N PRO A 88 -28.70 -40.13 8.24
CA PRO A 88 -30.05 -39.63 7.98
C PRO A 88 -30.10 -38.08 7.86
N ALA A 89 -30.76 -37.70 6.81
CA ALA A 89 -32.10 -37.09 6.69
C ALA A 89 -32.26 -35.65 7.20
N ALA A 90 -32.70 -34.87 6.23
CA ALA A 90 -33.02 -33.45 6.22
C ALA A 90 -34.35 -33.11 6.93
N ALA A 91 -34.54 -31.89 7.35
CA ALA A 91 -35.58 -30.91 7.03
C ALA A 91 -35.79 -29.92 8.16
N PRO A 92 -36.53 -28.84 7.99
CA PRO A 92 -36.65 -27.87 6.91
C PRO A 92 -36.45 -26.40 7.40
N ALA A 93 -36.38 -25.47 6.48
CA ALA A 93 -36.31 -24.02 6.72
C ALA A 93 -37.67 -23.44 7.18
N PRO A 94 -37.65 -22.31 7.87
CA PRO A 94 -38.78 -21.38 7.79
C PRO A 94 -38.36 -19.94 7.40
N ALA A 95 -39.15 -19.47 6.46
CA ALA A 95 -39.73 -18.16 6.20
C ALA A 95 -39.12 -16.85 6.74
N LYS A 96 -39.03 -15.94 5.80
CA LYS A 96 -38.75 -14.51 5.83
C LYS A 96 -39.91 -13.73 6.45
N PRO A 97 -39.70 -12.64 7.15
CA PRO A 97 -40.65 -11.54 7.17
C PRO A 97 -40.06 -10.22 6.67
N GLU A 98 -40.91 -9.43 6.07
CA GLU A 98 -40.81 -8.14 5.44
C GLU A 98 -40.59 -6.96 6.42
N PRO A 99 -40.12 -5.79 5.94
CA PRO A 99 -39.72 -4.68 6.80
C PRO A 99 -40.80 -3.65 7.08
N PRO A 100 -40.76 -2.93 8.19
CA PRO A 100 -41.60 -1.75 8.40
C PRO A 100 -40.86 -0.45 8.09
N GLN A 101 -41.66 0.53 7.67
CA GLN A 101 -41.40 1.86 7.19
C GLN A 101 -40.77 2.83 8.21
N ALA A 102 -40.16 3.85 7.62
CA ALA A 102 -39.45 4.97 8.21
C ALA A 102 -40.31 5.94 9.04
N ALA A 103 -39.69 6.50 10.05
CA ALA A 103 -40.10 7.78 10.66
C ALA A 103 -38.88 8.69 10.73
N ALA A 104 -39.08 9.96 10.32
CA ALA A 104 -38.06 10.99 10.23
C ALA A 104 -37.67 11.56 11.60
N PRO A 105 -36.42 12.00 11.78
CA PRO A 105 -35.99 12.66 13.00
C PRO A 105 -36.14 14.20 12.96
N PRO A 106 -36.30 14.86 14.10
CA PRO A 106 -36.42 16.30 14.18
C PRO A 106 -35.06 17.03 14.23
N ARG A 107 -35.10 18.27 13.77
CA ARG A 107 -34.01 19.23 13.60
C ARG A 107 -33.58 19.82 14.96
N PRO A 108 -32.32 20.00 15.30
CA PRO A 108 -31.90 20.84 16.44
C PRO A 108 -31.51 22.27 16.00
N GLU A 109 -31.88 23.22 16.84
CA GLU A 109 -31.56 24.65 16.75
C GLU A 109 -30.14 24.97 17.24
N PRO A 110 -29.59 26.17 16.91
CA PRO A 110 -28.20 26.51 17.18
C PRO A 110 -27.97 27.17 18.53
N SER A 111 -26.93 26.72 19.25
CA SER A 111 -26.42 27.38 20.43
C SER A 111 -25.12 28.13 20.16
N LYS A 112 -25.10 29.43 20.51
CA LYS A 112 -23.94 30.33 20.48
C LYS A 112 -23.04 30.04 21.67
N ALA A 113 -21.73 29.98 21.46
CA ALA A 113 -20.75 30.26 22.51
C ALA A 113 -19.50 30.91 21.92
N ALA A 114 -19.01 31.95 22.60
CA ALA A 114 -17.91 32.83 22.23
C ALA A 114 -16.54 32.24 22.56
N PRO A 115 -15.44 32.75 21.94
CA PRO A 115 -14.09 32.22 22.12
C PRO A 115 -13.37 32.82 23.35
N PRO A 116 -12.45 32.08 23.98
CA PRO A 116 -11.55 32.60 25.01
C PRO A 116 -10.29 33.26 24.41
N PRO A 117 -9.63 34.16 25.16
CA PRO A 117 -8.51 34.97 24.68
C PRO A 117 -7.16 34.25 24.72
N PRO A 118 -6.13 34.78 24.02
CA PRO A 118 -4.84 34.13 23.89
C PRO A 118 -3.95 34.34 25.12
N SER A 119 -3.29 33.29 25.57
CA SER A 119 -2.26 33.33 26.60
C SER A 119 -0.85 33.48 25.99
N ALA A 120 -0.03 34.29 26.71
CA ALA A 120 1.31 34.71 26.36
C ALA A 120 2.37 33.59 26.42
N PRO A 121 3.55 33.77 25.76
CA PRO A 121 4.56 32.74 25.65
C PRO A 121 5.41 32.59 26.90
N ALA A 122 5.72 31.35 27.29
CA ALA A 122 6.64 31.01 28.36
C ALA A 122 8.09 30.94 27.83
N PRO A 123 9.11 31.23 28.67
CA PRO A 123 10.49 31.36 28.22
C PRO A 123 11.21 30.02 28.01
N ALA A 124 12.20 30.04 27.14
CA ALA A 124 13.06 28.93 26.79
C ALA A 124 13.88 28.39 27.97
N PRO A 125 14.10 27.08 28.07
CA PRO A 125 15.04 26.53 29.05
C PRO A 125 16.48 26.60 28.53
N THR A 126 17.33 27.18 29.37
CA THR A 126 18.79 27.18 29.27
C THR A 126 19.38 25.79 29.29
N MET A 127 20.27 25.52 28.35
CA MET A 127 21.16 24.34 28.37
C MET A 127 22.03 24.35 29.63
N LYS A 128 21.95 23.31 30.44
CA LYS A 128 23.00 22.93 31.38
C LYS A 128 23.77 21.76 30.77
N SER A 129 25.05 22.01 30.56
CA SER A 129 26.05 21.00 30.30
C SER A 129 26.37 20.29 31.61
N ASP A 130 26.03 19.04 31.73
CA ASP A 130 26.60 18.18 32.75
C ASP A 130 27.46 17.12 32.08
N GLY A 131 28.76 17.33 32.23
CA GLY A 131 29.77 16.32 31.93
C GLY A 131 29.76 15.25 33.01
N ASP A 132 29.41 14.04 32.65
CA ASP A 132 29.78 12.87 33.44
C ASP A 132 31.06 12.28 32.88
N GLY A 133 32.15 12.75 33.46
CA GLY A 133 33.49 12.22 33.28
C GLY A 133 33.71 10.96 34.12
N GLY A 134 33.19 9.82 33.66
CA GLY A 134 33.58 8.53 34.18
C GLY A 134 35.10 8.35 34.02
N VAL A 135 35.85 8.38 35.12
CA VAL A 135 37.32 8.18 35.17
C VAL A 135 37.63 6.75 34.74
N GLN A 136 37.86 6.54 33.44
CA GLN A 136 38.42 5.28 32.94
C GLN A 136 39.79 5.07 33.55
N THR A 137 40.00 3.93 34.22
CA THR A 137 41.29 3.53 34.80
C THR A 137 42.38 3.49 33.73
N ALA A 138 43.60 3.74 34.09
CA ALA A 138 44.76 3.70 33.19
C ALA A 138 44.84 2.37 32.39
N GLU A 139 44.40 1.27 33.00
CA GLU A 139 44.34 -0.06 32.38
C GLU A 139 43.25 -0.16 31.29
N GLN A 140 42.07 0.44 31.49
CA GLN A 140 41.01 0.48 30.46
C GLN A 140 41.41 1.33 29.24
N ARG A 141 42.16 2.43 29.47
CA ARG A 141 42.72 3.25 28.38
C ARG A 141 43.81 2.54 27.59
N LEU A 142 44.59 1.66 28.24
CA LEU A 142 45.64 0.85 27.58
C LEU A 142 45.05 -0.30 26.76
N ARG A 143 43.95 -0.89 27.18
CA ARG A 143 43.22 -1.94 26.42
C ARG A 143 42.56 -1.40 25.09
N THR A 144 42.09 -0.17 25.10
CA THR A 144 41.49 0.47 23.92
C THR A 144 42.50 1.13 22.96
N LYS A 145 43.76 1.30 23.38
CA LYS A 145 44.83 1.89 22.54
C LYS A 145 45.54 0.82 21.73
N SER A 146 45.07 0.58 20.52
CA SER A 146 45.78 -0.17 19.47
C SER A 146 46.71 0.77 18.65
N THR A 147 47.70 0.18 17.97
CA THR A 147 48.56 0.96 17.04
C THR A 147 47.75 1.51 15.86
N PRO A 148 48.17 2.63 15.23
CA PRO A 148 47.48 3.17 14.05
C PRO A 148 47.30 2.15 12.93
N LEU A 149 48.26 1.25 12.75
CA LEU A 149 48.18 0.15 11.76
C LEU A 149 47.08 -0.86 12.11
N VAL A 150 46.95 -1.24 13.35
CA VAL A 150 45.89 -2.17 13.82
C VAL A 150 44.49 -1.55 13.62
N ARG A 151 44.34 -0.25 13.87
CA ARG A 151 43.07 0.47 13.61
C ARG A 151 42.74 0.55 12.13
N LYS A 152 43.74 0.74 11.27
CA LYS A 152 43.56 0.75 9.81
C LYS A 152 43.08 -0.61 9.31
N ILE A 153 43.72 -1.72 9.77
CA ILE A 153 43.32 -3.08 9.43
C ILE A 153 41.92 -3.39 9.96
N ALA A 154 41.62 -2.99 11.20
CA ALA A 154 40.28 -3.18 11.79
C ALA A 154 39.18 -2.45 11.00
N ALA A 155 39.44 -1.21 10.55
CA ALA A 155 38.51 -0.44 9.74
C ALA A 155 38.33 -1.06 8.34
N GLU A 156 39.41 -1.51 7.71
CA GLU A 156 39.40 -2.15 6.39
C GLU A 156 38.58 -3.46 6.38
N HIS A 157 38.73 -4.26 7.45
CA HIS A 157 38.03 -5.54 7.61
C HIS A 157 36.74 -5.47 8.45
N ARG A 158 36.33 -4.25 8.89
CA ARG A 158 35.15 -4.00 9.75
C ARG A 158 35.10 -4.89 11.01
N VAL A 159 36.25 -5.03 11.65
CA VAL A 159 36.39 -5.83 12.87
C VAL A 159 36.45 -4.91 14.09
N ASP A 160 35.67 -5.24 15.11
CA ASP A 160 35.65 -4.51 16.37
C ASP A 160 36.85 -4.97 17.25
N ILE A 161 37.81 -4.06 17.46
CA ILE A 161 39.05 -4.30 18.21
C ILE A 161 38.78 -4.70 19.64
N SER A 162 37.67 -4.27 20.24
CA SER A 162 37.31 -4.61 21.62
C SER A 162 37.05 -6.11 21.87
N ARG A 163 36.75 -6.84 20.79
CA ARG A 163 36.45 -8.29 20.81
C ARG A 163 37.67 -9.17 20.59
N ILE A 164 38.84 -8.58 20.33
CA ILE A 164 40.08 -9.31 20.07
C ILE A 164 40.94 -9.35 21.34
N PRO A 165 41.26 -10.55 21.93
CA PRO A 165 42.19 -10.64 23.01
C PRO A 165 43.59 -10.24 22.52
N GLY A 166 44.14 -9.16 23.09
CA GLY A 166 45.46 -8.65 22.69
C GLY A 166 46.59 -9.40 23.40
N SER A 167 47.59 -9.88 22.65
CA SER A 167 48.79 -10.57 23.17
C SER A 167 49.93 -9.60 23.50
N GLY A 168 49.79 -8.30 23.16
CA GLY A 168 50.84 -7.30 23.41
C GLY A 168 50.91 -6.80 24.86
N TYR A 169 51.95 -5.97 25.13
CA TYR A 169 52.18 -5.39 26.45
C TYR A 169 50.93 -4.69 27.03
N ALA A 170 50.54 -5.01 28.24
CA ALA A 170 49.34 -4.54 28.91
C ALA A 170 48.03 -4.86 28.14
N GLY A 171 47.94 -6.01 27.44
CA GLY A 171 46.73 -6.45 26.74
C GLY A 171 46.43 -5.69 25.43
N ARG A 172 47.43 -5.08 24.84
CA ARG A 172 47.31 -4.34 23.57
C ARG A 172 47.15 -5.31 22.39
N VAL A 173 46.18 -5.03 21.49
CA VAL A 173 45.99 -5.83 20.28
C VAL A 173 47.12 -5.55 19.31
N THR A 174 47.84 -6.59 18.90
CA THR A 174 48.95 -6.55 17.94
C THR A 174 48.45 -6.83 16.53
N LYS A 175 49.32 -6.58 15.50
CA LYS A 175 49.00 -6.91 14.11
C LYS A 175 48.72 -8.41 13.93
N GLN A 176 49.44 -9.28 14.66
CA GLN A 176 49.24 -10.72 14.58
C GLN A 176 47.90 -11.16 15.17
N ASP A 177 47.45 -10.53 16.25
CA ASP A 177 46.15 -10.83 16.88
C ASP A 177 44.98 -10.55 15.96
N ILE A 178 45.00 -9.37 15.28
CA ILE A 178 43.91 -9.01 14.37
C ILE A 178 43.94 -9.86 13.10
N LEU A 179 45.11 -10.19 12.55
CA LEU A 179 45.19 -11.07 11.37
C LEU A 179 44.75 -12.49 11.72
N GLY A 180 45.23 -13.05 12.85
CA GLY A 180 44.78 -14.36 13.33
C GLY A 180 43.30 -14.43 13.68
N TYR A 181 42.70 -13.31 14.10
CA TYR A 181 41.26 -13.22 14.34
C TYR A 181 40.49 -13.22 12.99
N ILE A 182 40.99 -12.52 11.98
CA ILE A 182 40.41 -12.49 10.63
C ILE A 182 40.51 -13.86 9.96
N GLU A 183 41.64 -14.57 10.13
CA GLU A 183 41.85 -15.91 9.57
C GLU A 183 41.03 -17.00 10.25
N ARG A 184 40.76 -16.87 11.56
CA ARG A 184 39.94 -17.81 12.33
C ARG A 184 38.45 -17.51 12.26
N ALA A 185 38.06 -16.32 11.84
CA ALA A 185 36.66 -16.05 11.51
C ALA A 185 36.27 -16.92 10.31
N PRO A 186 35.23 -17.78 10.41
CA PRO A 186 34.78 -18.54 9.26
C PRO A 186 34.50 -17.52 8.17
N ALA A 187 35.07 -17.74 6.97
CA ALA A 187 34.91 -16.88 5.81
C ALA A 187 33.40 -16.61 5.66
N ARG A 188 32.97 -15.42 6.05
CA ARG A 188 31.65 -14.93 5.65
C ARG A 188 31.75 -14.81 4.13
N GLN A 189 31.24 -15.84 3.44
CA GLN A 189 30.83 -15.67 2.05
C GLN A 189 30.00 -14.38 2.00
N PRO A 190 30.18 -13.53 0.98
CA PRO A 190 29.25 -12.46 0.75
C PRO A 190 27.93 -13.15 0.39
N THR A 191 27.12 -13.42 1.41
CA THR A 191 25.72 -13.69 1.23
C THR A 191 25.15 -12.39 0.64
N HIS A 192 24.75 -12.43 -0.61
CA HIS A 192 23.89 -11.46 -1.25
C HIS A 192 22.49 -11.43 -0.62
N ASP A 193 22.36 -12.04 0.53
CA ASP A 193 21.29 -11.94 1.50
C ASP A 193 21.83 -11.21 2.74
N ALA A 194 22.04 -9.88 2.61
CA ALA A 194 21.63 -9.06 3.72
C ALA A 194 20.14 -9.40 3.92
N PRO A 195 19.70 -9.91 5.09
CA PRO A 195 18.29 -9.87 5.36
C PRO A 195 17.92 -8.41 5.11
N ARG A 196 17.11 -8.15 4.09
CA ARG A 196 16.22 -7.02 4.16
C ARG A 196 15.44 -7.28 5.43
N THR A 197 15.94 -6.78 6.54
CA THR A 197 15.12 -6.39 7.63
C THR A 197 14.23 -5.30 7.03
N THR A 198 13.20 -5.72 6.31
CA THR A 198 11.93 -5.11 6.54
C THR A 198 11.78 -5.25 8.04
N HIS A 199 12.26 -4.25 8.79
CA HIS A 199 11.64 -3.93 10.03
C HIS A 199 10.20 -3.70 9.60
N GLY A 200 9.41 -4.78 9.63
CA GLY A 200 7.98 -4.68 9.63
C GLY A 200 7.73 -3.73 10.79
N ILE A 201 7.43 -2.48 10.43
CA ILE A 201 7.02 -1.49 11.41
C ILE A 201 5.70 -2.06 11.87
N SER A 202 5.74 -2.89 12.91
CA SER A 202 4.54 -3.36 13.56
C SER A 202 3.83 -2.10 14.02
N VAL A 203 2.71 -1.81 13.40
CA VAL A 203 1.84 -0.74 13.85
C VAL A 203 1.20 -1.28 15.11
N GLU A 204 1.77 -0.90 16.24
CA GLU A 204 1.19 -1.22 17.52
C GLU A 204 -0.06 -0.34 17.67
N HIS A 205 -1.22 -0.94 17.41
CA HIS A 205 -2.51 -0.28 17.63
C HIS A 205 -2.78 -0.31 19.13
N ALA A 206 -3.21 0.84 19.69
CA ALA A 206 -3.65 0.89 21.07
C ALA A 206 -4.80 -0.11 21.29
N ALA A 207 -4.65 -0.99 22.27
CA ALA A 207 -5.71 -1.90 22.65
C ALA A 207 -6.88 -1.10 23.27
N VAL A 208 -8.09 -1.32 22.78
CA VAL A 208 -9.32 -0.72 23.31
C VAL A 208 -10.23 -1.84 23.78
N GLU A 209 -10.71 -1.75 25.02
CA GLU A 209 -11.68 -2.72 25.53
C GLU A 209 -13.08 -2.43 24.98
N PRO A 210 -13.77 -3.43 24.41
CA PRO A 210 -15.15 -3.26 23.95
C PRO A 210 -16.11 -3.00 25.12
N TRP A 211 -17.10 -2.14 24.90
CA TRP A 211 -18.17 -1.89 25.86
C TRP A 211 -19.32 -2.91 25.69
N PRO A 212 -20.16 -3.11 26.71
CA PRO A 212 -21.33 -3.97 26.59
C PRO A 212 -22.23 -3.52 25.43
N GLY A 213 -22.45 -4.43 24.48
CA GLY A 213 -23.24 -4.17 23.28
C GLY A 213 -22.43 -3.78 22.04
N ASP A 214 -21.11 -3.59 22.15
CA ASP A 214 -20.27 -3.35 20.99
C ASP A 214 -20.18 -4.60 20.09
N ARG A 215 -20.16 -4.36 18.78
CA ARG A 215 -19.88 -5.39 17.79
C ARG A 215 -18.39 -5.37 17.46
N VAL A 216 -17.69 -6.42 17.82
CA VAL A 216 -16.27 -6.61 17.46
C VAL A 216 -16.18 -7.43 16.17
N GLU A 217 -15.50 -6.90 15.16
CA GLU A 217 -15.27 -7.56 13.88
C GLU A 217 -13.78 -7.59 13.56
N PRO A 218 -13.19 -8.76 13.33
CA PRO A 218 -11.78 -8.87 12.96
C PRO A 218 -11.53 -8.30 11.56
N TRP A 219 -10.40 -7.63 11.37
CA TRP A 219 -10.02 -7.12 10.06
C TRP A 219 -9.75 -8.24 9.06
N SER A 220 -10.26 -8.07 7.85
CA SER A 220 -9.87 -8.93 6.73
C SER A 220 -8.36 -8.77 6.41
N LYS A 221 -7.76 -9.75 5.73
CA LYS A 221 -6.35 -9.71 5.28
C LYS A 221 -6.05 -8.41 4.48
N ILE A 222 -6.94 -8.07 3.54
CA ILE A 222 -6.81 -6.85 2.73
C ILE A 222 -6.85 -5.59 3.61
N ARG A 223 -7.74 -5.52 4.60
CA ARG A 223 -7.82 -4.39 5.52
C ARG A 223 -6.53 -4.21 6.32
N LYS A 224 -5.92 -5.31 6.80
CA LYS A 224 -4.64 -5.28 7.52
C LYS A 224 -3.52 -4.72 6.62
N ILE A 225 -3.35 -5.28 5.41
CA ILE A 225 -2.35 -4.82 4.44
C ILE A 225 -2.53 -3.34 4.11
N THR A 226 -3.78 -2.89 3.90
CA THR A 226 -4.08 -1.48 3.64
C THR A 226 -3.71 -0.60 4.82
N ALA A 227 -4.04 -1.01 6.05
CA ALA A 227 -3.72 -0.26 7.27
C ALA A 227 -2.20 -0.09 7.42
N ASP A 228 -1.45 -1.18 7.31
CA ASP A 228 0.02 -1.17 7.42
C ASP A 228 0.65 -0.29 6.34
N HIS A 229 0.18 -0.38 5.09
CA HIS A 229 0.65 0.42 3.96
C HIS A 229 0.36 1.92 4.16
N MET A 230 -0.82 2.28 4.64
CA MET A 230 -1.18 3.69 4.89
C MET A 230 -0.41 4.29 6.06
N VAL A 231 -0.23 3.56 7.16
CA VAL A 231 0.57 4.01 8.29
C VAL A 231 2.03 4.12 7.90
N MET A 232 2.58 3.14 7.18
CA MET A 232 3.95 3.18 6.65
C MET A 232 4.14 4.41 5.76
N SER A 233 3.23 4.67 4.82
CA SER A 233 3.31 5.84 3.94
C SER A 233 3.35 7.15 4.74
N ARG A 234 2.49 7.30 5.75
CA ARG A 234 2.48 8.50 6.61
C ARG A 234 3.74 8.67 7.46
N ARG A 235 4.43 7.58 7.79
CA ARG A 235 5.69 7.61 8.56
C ARG A 235 6.91 7.93 7.70
N VAL A 236 6.96 7.40 6.47
CA VAL A 236 8.16 7.54 5.62
C VAL A 236 8.14 8.78 4.73
N SER A 237 6.98 9.27 4.33
CA SER A 237 6.86 10.45 3.47
C SER A 237 6.50 11.71 4.25
N ALA A 238 7.19 12.80 3.97
CA ALA A 238 6.88 14.14 4.48
C ALA A 238 5.72 14.73 3.66
N HIS A 239 4.47 14.35 3.99
CA HIS A 239 3.29 14.76 3.23
C HIS A 239 3.00 16.26 3.34
N VAL A 240 2.99 16.93 2.20
CA VAL A 240 2.44 18.29 2.00
C VAL A 240 1.35 18.21 0.94
N ALA A 241 0.40 19.14 0.94
CA ALA A 241 -0.68 19.16 -0.03
C ALA A 241 -0.87 20.56 -0.62
N SER A 242 -1.04 20.62 -1.95
CA SER A 242 -1.44 21.81 -2.69
C SER A 242 -2.87 21.66 -3.21
N PHE A 243 -3.61 22.77 -3.25
CA PHE A 243 -5.01 22.83 -3.65
C PHE A 243 -5.18 23.78 -4.82
N PHE A 244 -5.76 23.31 -5.92
CA PHE A 244 -5.99 24.10 -7.11
C PHE A 244 -7.46 24.02 -7.55
N GLU A 245 -8.13 25.16 -7.55
CA GLU A 245 -9.46 25.27 -8.15
C GLU A 245 -9.33 25.31 -9.67
N VAL A 246 -10.09 24.45 -10.38
CA VAL A 246 -10.06 24.29 -11.83
C VAL A 246 -11.44 24.54 -12.42
N ASP A 247 -11.50 25.32 -13.49
CA ASP A 247 -12.70 25.50 -14.33
C ASP A 247 -12.79 24.38 -15.38
N PHE A 248 -13.68 23.44 -15.16
CA PHE A 248 -13.97 22.31 -16.06
C PHE A 248 -15.02 22.63 -17.12
N THR A 249 -15.47 23.89 -17.27
CA THR A 249 -16.55 24.25 -18.20
C THR A 249 -16.22 23.82 -19.63
N ARG A 250 -14.98 24.04 -20.08
CA ARG A 250 -14.52 23.59 -21.41
C ARG A 250 -14.59 22.08 -21.55
N VAL A 251 -14.05 21.33 -20.56
CA VAL A 251 -14.11 19.86 -20.54
C VAL A 251 -15.55 19.36 -20.52
N ALA A 252 -16.44 19.99 -19.72
CA ALA A 252 -17.86 19.64 -19.67
C ALA A 252 -18.56 19.80 -21.05
N GLN A 253 -18.26 20.88 -21.77
CA GLN A 253 -18.77 21.12 -23.13
C GLN A 253 -18.26 20.07 -24.12
N LEU A 254 -16.96 19.82 -24.16
CA LEU A 254 -16.33 18.82 -25.04
C LEU A 254 -16.86 17.40 -24.73
N ARG A 255 -16.92 17.05 -23.46
CA ARG A 255 -17.51 15.78 -22.99
C ARG A 255 -18.97 15.66 -23.45
N GLY A 256 -19.76 16.73 -23.31
CA GLY A 256 -21.16 16.76 -23.75
C GLY A 256 -21.31 16.46 -25.25
N LYS A 257 -20.48 17.08 -26.08
CA LYS A 257 -20.46 16.86 -27.54
C LYS A 257 -20.03 15.43 -27.92
N ALA A 258 -19.01 14.90 -27.25
CA ALA A 258 -18.39 13.62 -27.60
C ALA A 258 -19.06 12.40 -26.94
N LYS A 259 -19.90 12.60 -25.92
CA LYS A 259 -20.45 11.51 -25.08
C LYS A 259 -21.16 10.43 -25.91
N GLN A 260 -21.93 10.82 -26.91
CA GLN A 260 -22.67 9.87 -27.74
C GLN A 260 -21.73 9.04 -28.62
N SER A 261 -20.77 9.65 -29.30
CA SER A 261 -19.82 8.94 -30.17
C SER A 261 -18.92 7.98 -29.42
N TYR A 262 -18.60 8.29 -28.14
CA TYR A 262 -17.89 7.38 -27.25
C TYR A 262 -18.77 6.20 -26.79
N ALA A 263 -20.04 6.48 -26.46
CA ALA A 263 -21.00 5.45 -26.05
C ALA A 263 -21.27 4.43 -27.17
N GLU A 264 -21.37 4.89 -28.43
CA GLU A 264 -21.51 4.02 -29.62
C GLU A 264 -20.32 3.08 -29.81
N ARG A 265 -19.15 3.45 -29.26
CA ARG A 265 -17.93 2.61 -29.23
C ARG A 265 -17.77 1.83 -27.91
N GLY A 266 -18.81 1.77 -27.07
CA GLY A 266 -18.84 1.05 -25.81
C GLY A 266 -18.00 1.70 -24.71
N VAL A 267 -17.70 3.01 -24.80
CA VAL A 267 -16.85 3.71 -23.84
C VAL A 267 -17.64 4.81 -23.12
N ASN A 268 -17.61 4.83 -21.80
CA ASN A 268 -18.17 5.92 -21.00
C ASN A 268 -17.11 7.01 -20.79
N LEU A 269 -17.28 8.16 -21.44
CA LEU A 269 -16.37 9.31 -21.31
C LEU A 269 -16.69 10.08 -20.01
N THR A 270 -15.77 10.06 -19.08
CA THR A 270 -15.87 10.73 -17.75
C THR A 270 -14.89 11.89 -17.63
N PHE A 271 -15.08 12.80 -16.66
CA PHE A 271 -14.10 13.84 -16.33
C PHE A 271 -12.73 13.24 -15.98
N LEU A 272 -12.72 12.06 -15.34
CA LEU A 272 -11.50 11.37 -14.94
C LEU A 272 -10.58 11.07 -16.15
N ALA A 273 -11.14 10.76 -17.32
CA ALA A 273 -10.34 10.51 -18.52
C ALA A 273 -9.57 11.77 -18.96
N PHE A 274 -10.20 12.95 -18.92
CA PHE A 274 -9.54 14.23 -19.21
C PHE A 274 -8.46 14.56 -18.17
N ILE A 275 -8.74 14.33 -16.89
CA ILE A 275 -7.79 14.57 -15.80
C ILE A 275 -6.58 13.62 -15.96
N ALA A 276 -6.83 12.34 -16.23
CA ALA A 276 -5.75 11.36 -16.45
C ALA A 276 -4.89 11.75 -17.67
N LYS A 277 -5.51 12.23 -18.76
CA LYS A 277 -4.79 12.73 -19.94
C LYS A 277 -3.92 13.94 -19.60
N ALA A 278 -4.48 14.91 -18.88
CA ALA A 278 -3.73 16.10 -18.45
C ALA A 278 -2.56 15.75 -17.54
N CYS A 279 -2.76 14.83 -16.59
CA CYS A 279 -1.67 14.34 -15.73
C CYS A 279 -0.59 13.60 -16.55
N ALA A 280 -1.00 12.66 -17.43
CA ALA A 280 -0.07 11.86 -18.21
C ALA A 280 0.87 12.71 -19.10
N GLU A 281 0.34 13.78 -19.71
CA GLU A 281 1.16 14.70 -20.52
C GLU A 281 2.12 15.53 -19.68
N ASN A 282 1.68 15.98 -18.50
CA ASN A 282 2.49 16.85 -17.67
C ASN A 282 3.50 16.09 -16.78
N LEU A 283 3.26 14.81 -16.44
CA LEU A 283 4.24 13.97 -15.74
C LEU A 283 5.56 13.81 -16.52
N ARG A 284 5.53 13.89 -17.85
CA ARG A 284 6.75 13.90 -18.67
C ARG A 284 7.53 15.21 -18.58
N LYS A 285 6.85 16.34 -18.34
CA LYS A 285 7.47 17.67 -18.21
C LYS A 285 8.01 17.89 -16.78
N HIS A 286 7.39 17.21 -15.81
CA HIS A 286 7.75 17.31 -14.40
C HIS A 286 8.19 15.93 -13.86
N PRO A 287 9.38 15.44 -14.26
CA PRO A 287 9.81 14.06 -13.95
C PRO A 287 9.98 13.80 -12.45
N ILE A 288 10.17 14.82 -11.64
CA ILE A 288 10.27 14.69 -10.18
C ILE A 288 8.94 14.22 -9.56
N ILE A 289 7.79 14.57 -10.16
CA ILE A 289 6.46 14.10 -9.72
C ILE A 289 6.25 12.63 -10.10
N ASN A 290 6.95 12.14 -11.14
CA ASN A 290 6.92 10.75 -11.60
C ASN A 290 8.13 9.97 -11.08
N ALA A 291 8.40 10.05 -9.79
CA ALA A 291 9.59 9.48 -9.16
C ALA A 291 9.25 8.55 -7.98
N ALA A 292 10.27 7.96 -7.41
CA ALA A 292 10.22 7.18 -6.18
C ALA A 292 11.47 7.45 -5.33
N VAL A 293 11.38 7.23 -4.01
CA VAL A 293 12.50 7.37 -3.09
C VAL A 293 13.08 6.00 -2.76
N SER A 294 14.40 5.86 -2.82
CA SER A 294 15.10 4.65 -2.41
C SER A 294 16.36 5.01 -1.62
N GLY A 295 16.32 4.80 -0.30
CA GLY A 295 17.37 5.30 0.60
C GLY A 295 17.54 6.81 0.44
N ASP A 296 18.76 7.25 0.12
CA ASP A 296 19.14 8.65 -0.10
C ASP A 296 19.12 9.04 -1.59
N SER A 297 18.37 8.31 -2.42
CA SER A 297 18.33 8.51 -3.87
C SER A 297 16.91 8.69 -4.38
N THR A 298 16.75 9.56 -5.38
CA THR A 298 15.54 9.73 -6.16
C THR A 298 15.61 8.88 -7.44
N ILE A 299 14.62 8.04 -7.66
CA ILE A 299 14.50 7.23 -8.87
C ILE A 299 13.46 7.86 -9.79
N TYR A 300 13.89 8.51 -10.84
CA TYR A 300 13.02 9.03 -11.90
C TYR A 300 12.50 7.87 -12.76
N ARG A 301 11.17 7.75 -12.89
CA ARG A 301 10.55 6.71 -13.69
C ARG A 301 10.50 7.10 -15.16
N ALA A 302 10.96 6.20 -16.05
CA ALA A 302 10.87 6.41 -17.49
C ALA A 302 9.43 6.28 -17.99
N ASP A 303 8.69 5.31 -17.46
CA ASP A 303 7.29 5.07 -17.80
C ASP A 303 6.36 5.99 -17.00
N VAL A 304 5.25 6.38 -17.61
CA VAL A 304 4.14 7.06 -16.95
C VAL A 304 2.99 6.08 -16.77
N ASN A 305 2.89 5.48 -15.60
CA ASN A 305 1.88 4.48 -15.26
C ASN A 305 0.92 5.05 -14.21
N ILE A 306 -0.32 5.34 -14.61
CA ILE A 306 -1.30 6.01 -13.74
C ILE A 306 -2.19 5.00 -13.05
N GLY A 307 -2.09 4.93 -11.71
CA GLY A 307 -3.04 4.21 -10.87
C GLY A 307 -4.35 4.98 -10.71
N ILE A 308 -5.47 4.28 -10.84
CA ILE A 308 -6.81 4.84 -10.62
C ILE A 308 -7.42 4.16 -9.39
N ALA A 309 -7.66 4.93 -8.32
CA ALA A 309 -8.28 4.37 -7.13
C ALA A 309 -9.75 4.01 -7.37
N VAL A 310 -10.11 2.76 -7.12
CA VAL A 310 -11.47 2.22 -7.26
C VAL A 310 -11.97 1.78 -5.88
N ALA A 311 -13.03 2.42 -5.40
CA ALA A 311 -13.71 2.03 -4.17
C ALA A 311 -14.59 0.79 -4.46
N LEU A 312 -14.53 -0.18 -3.54
CA LEU A 312 -15.25 -1.46 -3.60
C LEU A 312 -15.92 -1.70 -2.24
N ASP A 313 -16.97 -2.50 -2.20
CA ASP A 313 -17.69 -2.81 -0.96
C ASP A 313 -16.78 -3.44 0.12
N TRP A 314 -15.74 -4.15 -0.32
CA TRP A 314 -14.78 -4.85 0.53
C TRP A 314 -13.44 -4.10 0.73
N GLY A 315 -13.27 -2.92 0.12
CA GLY A 315 -12.05 -2.12 0.28
C GLY A 315 -11.76 -1.17 -0.86
N LEU A 316 -10.48 -0.82 -1.03
CA LEU A 316 -9.97 0.04 -2.10
C LEU A 316 -8.88 -0.73 -2.86
N ILE A 317 -8.91 -0.63 -4.19
CA ILE A 317 -7.85 -1.16 -5.06
C ILE A 317 -7.42 -0.09 -6.06
N VAL A 318 -6.16 -0.14 -6.49
CA VAL A 318 -5.59 0.86 -7.41
C VAL A 318 -5.05 0.15 -8.66
N PRO A 319 -5.90 -0.20 -9.64
CA PRO A 319 -5.42 -0.68 -10.92
C PRO A 319 -4.65 0.39 -11.69
N VAL A 320 -3.74 -0.02 -12.55
CA VAL A 320 -2.71 0.82 -13.18
C VAL A 320 -2.84 0.79 -14.70
N ILE A 321 -2.99 1.98 -15.29
CA ILE A 321 -2.92 2.18 -16.73
C ILE A 321 -1.45 2.33 -17.10
N LYS A 322 -0.89 1.36 -17.80
CA LYS A 322 0.50 1.37 -18.25
C LYS A 322 0.67 2.33 -19.44
N HIS A 323 1.83 3.01 -19.50
CA HIS A 323 2.19 3.94 -20.59
C HIS A 323 1.08 4.96 -20.91
N ALA A 324 0.47 5.53 -19.89
CA ALA A 324 -0.69 6.42 -19.99
C ALA A 324 -0.44 7.65 -20.89
N ASN A 325 0.82 8.11 -20.98
CA ASN A 325 1.26 9.21 -21.84
C ASN A 325 1.15 8.91 -23.35
N GLU A 326 1.17 7.65 -23.74
CA GLU A 326 1.09 7.21 -25.15
C GLU A 326 -0.36 7.06 -25.62
N LEU A 327 -1.31 7.03 -24.68
CA LEU A 327 -2.72 6.83 -25.00
C LEU A 327 -3.40 8.12 -25.36
N ALA A 328 -4.19 8.09 -26.46
CA ALA A 328 -5.19 9.11 -26.75
C ALA A 328 -6.31 9.10 -25.69
N LEU A 329 -7.12 10.16 -25.65
CA LEU A 329 -8.23 10.28 -24.68
C LEU A 329 -9.18 9.08 -24.72
N MET A 330 -9.52 8.58 -25.93
CA MET A 330 -10.34 7.38 -26.12
C MET A 330 -9.70 6.14 -25.47
N GLY A 331 -8.39 5.94 -25.65
CA GLY A 331 -7.64 4.83 -25.05
C GLY A 331 -7.65 4.88 -23.52
N LEU A 332 -7.41 6.06 -22.95
CA LEU A 332 -7.49 6.28 -21.50
C LEU A 332 -8.91 6.04 -20.96
N ALA A 333 -9.93 6.57 -21.63
CA ALA A 333 -11.32 6.35 -21.22
C ALA A 333 -11.69 4.87 -21.22
N ARG A 334 -11.27 4.13 -22.26
CA ARG A 334 -11.49 2.68 -22.36
C ARG A 334 -10.75 1.92 -21.25
N ALA A 335 -9.48 2.24 -20.99
CA ALA A 335 -8.70 1.62 -19.95
C ALA A 335 -9.30 1.87 -18.54
N ILE A 336 -9.75 3.10 -18.26
CA ILE A 336 -10.44 3.44 -17.01
C ILE A 336 -11.72 2.63 -16.83
N ASN A 337 -12.53 2.47 -17.89
CA ASN A 337 -13.78 1.71 -17.85
C ASN A 337 -13.51 0.22 -17.60
N ASP A 338 -12.59 -0.38 -18.37
CA ASP A 338 -12.21 -1.79 -18.27
C ASP A 338 -11.65 -2.13 -16.89
N LEU A 339 -10.63 -1.39 -16.44
CA LEU A 339 -10.02 -1.62 -15.13
C LEU A 339 -11.02 -1.42 -13.98
N GLY A 340 -11.90 -0.41 -14.09
CA GLY A 340 -12.96 -0.17 -13.11
C GLY A 340 -13.98 -1.31 -13.06
N GLU A 341 -14.37 -1.89 -14.19
CA GLU A 341 -15.28 -3.04 -14.26
C GLU A 341 -14.61 -4.31 -13.72
N ARG A 342 -13.38 -4.61 -14.17
CA ARG A 342 -12.61 -5.77 -13.68
C ARG A 342 -12.33 -5.68 -12.19
N ALA A 343 -12.11 -4.48 -11.65
CA ALA A 343 -11.97 -4.27 -10.21
C ALA A 343 -13.24 -4.68 -9.44
N ARG A 344 -14.42 -4.19 -9.88
CA ARG A 344 -15.71 -4.51 -9.24
C ARG A 344 -16.08 -6.00 -9.34
N THR A 345 -15.73 -6.62 -10.46
CA THR A 345 -16.02 -8.05 -10.72
C THR A 345 -14.92 -9.00 -10.23
N LYS A 346 -13.91 -8.50 -9.50
CA LYS A 346 -12.75 -9.26 -8.97
C LYS A 346 -11.96 -10.01 -10.05
N LYS A 347 -11.84 -9.41 -11.25
CA LYS A 347 -11.13 -9.99 -12.41
C LYS A 347 -9.81 -9.31 -12.72
N LEU A 348 -9.27 -8.51 -11.80
CA LEU A 348 -7.94 -7.92 -11.94
C LEU A 348 -6.86 -8.99 -11.77
N SER A 349 -5.86 -8.94 -12.64
CA SER A 349 -4.63 -9.74 -12.49
C SER A 349 -3.64 -9.03 -11.56
N PRO A 350 -2.67 -9.73 -10.97
CA PRO A 350 -1.61 -9.11 -10.19
C PRO A 350 -0.81 -8.04 -10.95
N ASP A 351 -0.65 -8.18 -12.27
CA ASP A 351 0.05 -7.18 -13.10
C ASP A 351 -0.76 -5.89 -13.25
N ASP A 352 -2.09 -5.95 -13.20
CA ASP A 352 -2.95 -4.77 -13.30
C ASP A 352 -2.78 -3.78 -12.13
N ILE A 353 -2.23 -4.22 -10.99
CA ILE A 353 -2.07 -3.39 -9.78
C ILE A 353 -0.62 -3.02 -9.47
N GLN A 354 0.32 -3.44 -10.32
CA GLN A 354 1.75 -3.23 -10.11
C GLN A 354 2.31 -2.12 -11.01
N ARG A 355 3.50 -1.60 -10.64
CA ARG A 355 4.28 -0.62 -11.39
C ARG A 355 3.59 0.72 -11.62
N GLY A 356 2.62 1.11 -10.78
CA GLY A 356 2.08 2.47 -10.80
C GLY A 356 3.14 3.49 -10.41
N THR A 357 3.21 4.62 -11.13
CA THR A 357 4.19 5.68 -10.87
C THR A 357 3.55 6.95 -10.32
N PHE A 358 2.25 7.14 -10.55
CA PHE A 358 1.42 8.21 -10.03
C PHE A 358 0.00 7.69 -9.81
N THR A 359 -0.70 8.18 -8.80
CA THR A 359 -2.07 7.73 -8.50
C THR A 359 -3.07 8.88 -8.58
N ILE A 360 -4.25 8.62 -9.14
CA ILE A 360 -5.41 9.53 -9.10
C ILE A 360 -6.52 8.87 -8.30
N THR A 361 -7.01 9.56 -7.28
CA THR A 361 -8.18 9.15 -6.50
C THR A 361 -9.31 10.15 -6.68
N ASN A 362 -10.53 9.66 -6.88
CA ASN A 362 -11.70 10.49 -7.17
C ASN A 362 -12.81 10.26 -6.13
N PRO A 363 -12.73 10.85 -4.94
CA PRO A 363 -13.82 10.86 -3.98
C PRO A 363 -14.96 11.81 -4.37
N GLY A 364 -14.78 12.68 -5.36
CA GLY A 364 -15.74 13.69 -5.78
C GLY A 364 -17.14 13.18 -6.12
N GLY A 365 -17.25 11.90 -6.51
CA GLY A 365 -18.55 11.23 -6.72
C GLY A 365 -19.41 11.12 -5.46
N PHE A 366 -18.81 11.23 -4.27
CA PHE A 366 -19.50 11.25 -2.96
C PHE A 366 -19.78 12.67 -2.46
N GLY A 367 -19.36 13.71 -3.21
CA GLY A 367 -19.64 15.12 -2.93
C GLY A 367 -18.63 15.92 -2.11
N PRO A 368 -17.47 15.41 -1.64
CA PRO A 368 -16.52 16.24 -0.90
C PRO A 368 -15.95 17.33 -1.80
N PHE A 369 -15.81 18.53 -1.25
CA PHE A 369 -15.18 19.66 -1.95
C PHE A 369 -13.73 19.38 -2.32
N ALA A 370 -12.96 18.84 -1.37
CA ALA A 370 -11.57 18.46 -1.49
C ALA A 370 -11.24 17.36 -0.48
N GLY A 371 -10.12 16.67 -0.67
CA GLY A 371 -9.58 15.71 0.27
C GLY A 371 -8.06 15.69 0.16
N ILE A 372 -7.37 15.33 1.22
CA ILE A 372 -5.91 15.15 1.23
C ILE A 372 -5.63 13.65 1.18
N PRO A 373 -5.32 13.08 0.00
CA PRO A 373 -5.05 11.65 -0.11
C PRO A 373 -3.69 11.29 0.50
N ILE A 374 -3.58 10.06 1.01
CA ILE A 374 -2.30 9.51 1.46
C ILE A 374 -1.55 8.97 0.23
N ILE A 375 -0.24 9.26 0.15
CA ILE A 375 0.60 8.81 -0.97
C ILE A 375 0.62 7.28 -1.04
N ASN A 376 0.43 6.74 -2.23
CA ASN A 376 0.50 5.31 -2.51
C ASN A 376 1.97 4.92 -2.77
N GLN A 377 2.66 4.47 -1.72
CA GLN A 377 4.07 4.08 -1.82
C GLN A 377 4.31 3.01 -2.90
N PRO A 378 5.46 3.04 -3.60
CA PRO A 378 6.64 3.90 -3.44
C PRO A 378 6.60 5.21 -4.24
N GLN A 379 5.43 5.65 -4.70
CA GLN A 379 5.24 6.91 -5.43
C GLN A 379 5.52 8.12 -4.54
N VAL A 380 5.85 9.26 -5.15
CA VAL A 380 6.10 10.52 -4.43
C VAL A 380 4.90 11.47 -4.42
N ALA A 381 3.87 11.19 -5.23
CA ALA A 381 2.69 12.05 -5.31
C ALA A 381 1.40 11.27 -5.65
N ILE A 382 0.27 11.84 -5.25
CA ILE A 382 -1.08 11.36 -5.52
C ILE A 382 -2.02 12.55 -5.73
N LEU A 383 -2.86 12.49 -6.77
CA LEU A 383 -3.87 13.50 -7.06
C LEU A 383 -5.24 13.09 -6.53
N GLY A 384 -5.87 13.96 -5.75
CA GLY A 384 -7.27 13.88 -5.34
C GLY A 384 -8.16 14.78 -6.21
N VAL A 385 -9.31 14.25 -6.60
CA VAL A 385 -10.32 14.99 -7.37
C VAL A 385 -11.55 15.20 -6.49
N GLY A 386 -11.86 16.46 -6.16
CA GLY A 386 -13.08 16.84 -5.46
C GLY A 386 -14.32 16.82 -6.35
N ALA A 387 -15.48 17.16 -5.80
CA ALA A 387 -16.72 17.26 -6.54
C ALA A 387 -16.60 18.28 -7.68
N ILE A 388 -17.03 17.87 -8.88
CA ILE A 388 -17.08 18.72 -10.07
C ILE A 388 -18.54 19.11 -10.27
N GLU A 389 -18.86 20.37 -9.98
CA GLU A 389 -20.24 20.88 -9.95
C GLU A 389 -20.35 22.32 -10.44
N LYS A 390 -21.57 22.77 -10.72
CA LYS A 390 -21.82 24.16 -11.13
C LYS A 390 -21.72 25.10 -9.92
N ARG A 391 -20.89 26.14 -10.07
CA ARG A 391 -20.72 27.19 -9.04
C ARG A 391 -20.70 28.57 -9.68
N PRO A 392 -21.12 29.64 -8.97
CA PRO A 392 -20.90 31.01 -9.39
C PRO A 392 -19.40 31.32 -9.35
N LYS A 393 -18.90 31.96 -10.39
CA LYS A 393 -17.50 32.40 -10.48
C LYS A 393 -17.45 33.80 -11.06
N VAL A 394 -16.62 34.66 -10.52
CA VAL A 394 -16.29 35.94 -11.13
C VAL A 394 -15.47 35.68 -12.40
N VAL A 395 -15.90 36.28 -13.48
CA VAL A 395 -15.20 36.24 -14.79
C VAL A 395 -14.94 37.66 -15.20
N THR A 396 -13.67 37.99 -15.40
CA THR A 396 -13.24 39.30 -15.89
C THR A 396 -13.18 39.25 -17.41
N ALA A 397 -13.93 40.16 -18.07
CA ALA A 397 -13.88 40.34 -19.51
C ALA A 397 -12.59 41.04 -19.95
N PRO A 398 -12.20 41.01 -21.26
CA PRO A 398 -11.00 41.66 -21.75
C PRO A 398 -10.89 43.15 -21.46
N ASP A 399 -12.04 43.83 -21.28
CA ASP A 399 -12.13 45.25 -20.91
C ASP A 399 -11.99 45.53 -19.42
N GLY A 400 -11.74 44.49 -18.60
CA GLY A 400 -11.59 44.55 -17.16
C GLY A 400 -12.91 44.51 -16.39
N THR A 401 -14.06 44.36 -17.06
CA THR A 401 -15.38 44.31 -16.42
C THR A 401 -15.60 42.93 -15.76
N ASP A 402 -15.95 42.93 -14.49
CA ASP A 402 -16.29 41.70 -13.76
C ASP A 402 -17.78 41.34 -13.91
N SER A 403 -18.04 40.07 -14.11
CA SER A 403 -19.36 39.47 -14.15
C SER A 403 -19.42 38.16 -13.40
N ILE A 404 -20.60 37.80 -12.90
CA ILE A 404 -20.82 36.50 -12.28
C ILE A 404 -21.33 35.52 -13.34
N ALA A 405 -20.59 34.45 -13.58
CA ALA A 405 -20.99 33.39 -14.47
C ALA A 405 -21.11 32.06 -13.74
N ILE A 406 -22.04 31.20 -14.21
CA ILE A 406 -22.09 29.80 -13.73
C ILE A 406 -21.04 29.00 -14.49
N ARG A 407 -20.09 28.44 -13.75
CA ARG A 407 -19.01 27.61 -14.28
C ARG A 407 -19.06 26.21 -13.67
N THR A 408 -18.57 25.21 -14.40
CA THR A 408 -18.35 23.88 -13.87
C THR A 408 -17.00 23.87 -13.16
N MET A 409 -17.00 23.88 -11.85
CA MET A 409 -15.81 24.02 -11.01
C MET A 409 -15.50 22.72 -10.30
N GLY A 410 -14.22 22.45 -10.05
CA GLY A 410 -13.76 21.33 -9.24
C GLY A 410 -12.46 21.66 -8.56
N MET A 411 -12.17 20.96 -7.44
CA MET A 411 -10.90 21.08 -6.71
C MET A 411 -10.00 19.91 -7.06
N LEU A 412 -8.77 20.20 -7.44
CA LEU A 412 -7.68 19.23 -7.51
C LEU A 412 -6.78 19.43 -6.30
N THR A 413 -6.50 18.35 -5.59
CA THR A 413 -5.58 18.34 -4.45
C THR A 413 -4.46 17.36 -4.74
N MET A 414 -3.22 17.76 -4.62
CA MET A 414 -2.10 16.85 -4.75
C MET A 414 -1.35 16.74 -3.43
N SER A 415 -1.26 15.53 -2.88
CA SER A 415 -0.31 15.24 -1.80
C SER A 415 1.00 14.78 -2.41
N TYR A 416 2.11 15.29 -1.89
CA TYR A 416 3.45 14.97 -2.38
C TYR A 416 4.44 14.82 -1.22
N ASP A 417 5.54 14.11 -1.48
CA ASP A 417 6.60 13.85 -0.52
C ASP A 417 7.64 14.96 -0.57
N HIS A 418 7.61 15.85 0.44
CA HIS A 418 8.47 17.03 0.50
C HIS A 418 9.96 16.71 0.75
N ARG A 419 10.31 15.43 0.87
CA ARG A 419 11.74 15.04 0.86
C ARG A 419 12.36 15.14 -0.53
N VAL A 420 11.55 15.11 -1.58
CA VAL A 420 12.00 15.06 -3.00
C VAL A 420 11.30 16.08 -3.87
N VAL A 421 10.06 16.45 -3.56
CA VAL A 421 9.24 17.38 -4.35
C VAL A 421 9.07 18.66 -3.56
N ASP A 422 9.56 19.76 -4.09
CA ASP A 422 9.37 21.09 -3.51
C ASP A 422 8.01 21.68 -3.90
N GLY A 423 7.53 22.64 -3.08
CA GLY A 423 6.23 23.27 -3.31
C GLY A 423 6.13 23.94 -4.68
N ALA A 424 7.19 24.59 -5.14
CA ALA A 424 7.22 25.22 -6.46
C ALA A 424 7.05 24.23 -7.61
N GLU A 425 7.68 23.06 -7.54
CA GLU A 425 7.58 22.01 -8.56
C GLU A 425 6.18 21.38 -8.56
N ALA A 426 5.62 21.13 -7.36
CA ALA A 426 4.27 20.62 -7.19
C ALA A 426 3.22 21.59 -7.76
N ASP A 427 3.36 22.88 -7.46
CA ASP A 427 2.45 23.92 -7.92
C ASP A 427 2.57 24.19 -9.41
N GLN A 428 3.77 24.14 -9.99
CA GLN A 428 3.97 24.23 -11.45
C GLN A 428 3.30 23.07 -12.18
N PHE A 429 3.46 21.84 -11.67
CA PHE A 429 2.78 20.67 -12.23
C PHE A 429 1.24 20.85 -12.19
N LEU A 430 0.68 21.24 -11.05
CA LEU A 430 -0.76 21.48 -10.92
C LEU A 430 -1.25 22.65 -11.78
N ALA A 431 -0.46 23.70 -11.91
CA ALA A 431 -0.79 24.84 -12.80
C ALA A 431 -0.84 24.39 -14.28
N ASP A 432 0.09 23.56 -14.71
CA ASP A 432 0.11 23.02 -16.08
C ASP A 432 -1.07 22.05 -16.33
N VAL A 433 -1.39 21.19 -15.35
CA VAL A 433 -2.59 20.33 -15.42
C VAL A 433 -3.85 21.17 -15.48
N LYS A 434 -3.99 22.18 -14.62
CA LYS A 434 -5.12 23.12 -14.63
C LYS A 434 -5.25 23.83 -15.99
N ARG A 435 -4.16 24.39 -16.51
CA ARG A 435 -4.15 25.09 -17.80
C ARG A 435 -4.62 24.15 -18.92
N LEU A 436 -4.07 22.94 -19.00
CA LEU A 436 -4.47 21.97 -20.02
C LEU A 436 -5.96 21.60 -19.93
N LEU A 437 -6.50 21.44 -18.72
CA LEU A 437 -7.92 21.15 -18.52
C LEU A 437 -8.81 22.33 -18.93
N GLN A 438 -8.41 23.58 -18.62
CA GLN A 438 -9.17 24.78 -18.96
C GLN A 438 -9.14 25.10 -20.46
N GLU A 439 -8.04 24.76 -21.14
CA GLU A 439 -7.77 25.02 -22.55
C GLU A 439 -7.82 23.74 -23.41
N PHE A 440 -8.45 22.68 -22.92
CA PHE A 440 -8.39 21.35 -23.55
C PHE A 440 -8.68 21.41 -25.04
N PRO A 441 -7.78 20.87 -25.90
CA PRO A 441 -7.91 20.99 -27.34
C PRO A 441 -9.08 20.14 -27.87
N GLU A 442 -9.92 20.73 -28.70
CA GLU A 442 -11.11 20.05 -29.28
C GLU A 442 -10.72 18.86 -30.16
N GLY A 443 -9.63 18.99 -30.91
CA GLY A 443 -9.13 17.93 -31.79
C GLY A 443 -8.51 16.71 -31.05
N ALA A 444 -8.39 16.75 -29.72
CA ALA A 444 -7.92 15.64 -28.92
C ALA A 444 -9.05 14.75 -28.34
N VAL A 445 -10.33 15.08 -28.68
CA VAL A 445 -11.55 14.39 -28.16
C VAL A 445 -12.21 13.46 -29.22
#